data_b5d8a3ec3162b55b3d99bf9dc2bcf414
#
_entry.id   b5d8a3ec3162b55b3d99bf9dc2bcf414
#
_cell.length_a   1.000
_cell.length_b   1.000
_cell.length_c   1.000
_cell.angle_alpha   90.00
_cell.angle_beta   90.00
_cell.angle_gamma   90.00
#
_symmetry.space_group_name_H-M   'P 1'
#
loop_
_entity.id
_entity.type
_entity.pdbx_description
1 polymer ?
#
loop_
_entity_poly.entity_id
_entity_poly.type
_entity_poly.pdbx_seq_one_letter_code
_entity_poly.pdbx_strand_id
1 'polypeptide(L)'
;MRIVSAGVVLPGVILAGLFAACAQERIEIFDAHLHYNQEPRPLYSLNEVRDIFRRNGITGIIATSRPNKGTHELMDAKWPELRVVPFIRPYRVRSDIQTWFNDQKIFELIKSEYARGYYRGIGEFHIYGKSAQSELVKRVVDFAVERNLFLHAHCDEEALLILFRHNPKVKIIWAHTGFSVSPARVAELFDEHSGALWGELSYRGGITGGDGKLTSDWRNLFARYSDRFLLGSDTWINERWFAYDTIFKEYRRWLAELPADQAQRIASGNALRLFGLRRQ
;
A
#
# COMPACT_ATOMS: atom_id res chain seq x y z
N MET A 1 69.18 -58.89 11.18
CA MET A 1 68.50 -57.93 12.07
C MET A 1 67.73 -56.92 11.18
N ARG A 2 66.45 -57.15 10.99
CA ARG A 2 65.58 -56.27 10.15
C ARG A 2 64.69 -55.49 11.09
N ILE A 3 64.77 -54.14 11.01
CA ILE A 3 64.00 -53.22 11.77
C ILE A 3 62.72 -52.94 10.96
N VAL A 4 61.58 -53.25 11.53
CA VAL A 4 60.25 -52.92 10.96
C VAL A 4 59.78 -51.60 11.60
N SER A 5 59.68 -50.59 10.79
CA SER A 5 59.10 -49.33 11.22
C SER A 5 57.58 -49.33 11.03
N ALA A 6 56.87 -49.17 12.14
CA ALA A 6 55.40 -49.01 12.17
C ALA A 6 55.00 -47.58 11.82
N GLY A 7 54.27 -47.42 10.74
CA GLY A 7 53.68 -46.17 10.35
C GLY A 7 52.39 -45.90 11.15
N VAL A 8 52.33 -44.79 11.83
CA VAL A 8 51.13 -44.26 12.52
C VAL A 8 50.26 -43.53 11.51
N VAL A 9 49.06 -44.03 11.23
CA VAL A 9 48.03 -43.35 10.42
C VAL A 9 47.15 -42.57 11.38
N LEU A 10 47.21 -41.24 11.28
CA LEU A 10 46.30 -40.31 11.98
C LEU A 10 44.99 -40.25 11.21
N PRO A 11 43.84 -40.37 11.86
CA PRO A 11 42.54 -40.16 11.19
C PRO A 11 42.30 -38.65 10.96
N GLY A 12 42.16 -38.28 9.70
CA GLY A 12 41.75 -36.94 9.30
C GLY A 12 40.29 -36.66 9.72
N VAL A 13 40.12 -35.71 10.62
CA VAL A 13 38.77 -35.20 10.99
C VAL A 13 38.32 -34.30 9.84
N ILE A 14 37.36 -34.77 9.06
CA ILE A 14 36.64 -33.94 8.08
C ILE A 14 35.63 -33.09 8.86
N LEU A 15 35.97 -31.81 9.08
CA LEU A 15 35.01 -30.82 9.57
C LEU A 15 34.03 -30.51 8.42
N ALA A 16 32.88 -31.17 8.39
CA ALA A 16 31.77 -30.80 7.54
C ALA A 16 31.18 -29.48 8.07
N GLY A 17 31.61 -28.37 7.48
CA GLY A 17 31.01 -27.05 7.72
C GLY A 17 29.56 -27.05 7.25
N LEU A 18 28.64 -27.16 8.17
CA LEU A 18 27.22 -26.85 7.95
C LEU A 18 27.09 -25.33 7.62
N PHE A 19 27.15 -25.01 6.32
CA PHE A 19 26.60 -23.74 5.85
C PHE A 19 25.08 -23.81 6.02
N ALA A 20 24.58 -23.39 7.16
CA ALA A 20 23.18 -23.00 7.30
C ALA A 20 22.99 -21.79 6.37
N ALA A 21 22.52 -22.01 5.14
CA ALA A 21 21.97 -20.98 4.31
C ALA A 21 20.79 -20.40 5.10
N CYS A 22 21.00 -19.30 5.81
CA CYS A 22 19.90 -18.45 6.28
C CYS A 22 19.11 -18.07 5.02
N ALA A 23 18.00 -18.74 4.76
CA ALA A 23 17.02 -18.27 3.81
C ALA A 23 16.64 -16.86 4.29
N GLN A 24 17.11 -15.84 3.59
CA GLN A 24 16.75 -14.46 3.89
C GLN A 24 15.23 -14.39 3.85
N GLU A 25 14.63 -14.22 5.03
CA GLU A 25 13.18 -14.23 5.17
C GLU A 25 12.59 -13.17 4.24
N ARG A 26 11.70 -13.60 3.36
CA ARG A 26 11.13 -12.74 2.33
C ARG A 26 10.37 -11.61 3.01
N ILE A 27 10.77 -10.34 2.77
CA ILE A 27 10.11 -9.19 3.36
C ILE A 27 8.60 -9.23 3.12
N GLU A 28 7.83 -9.19 4.21
CA GLU A 28 6.36 -9.13 4.16
C GLU A 28 5.89 -7.80 3.61
N ILE A 29 4.84 -7.83 2.81
CA ILE A 29 4.29 -6.63 2.19
C ILE A 29 2.85 -6.42 2.64
N PHE A 30 2.52 -5.14 2.89
CA PHE A 30 1.17 -4.65 3.01
C PHE A 30 0.81 -3.91 1.72
N ASP A 31 -0.17 -4.42 0.96
CA ASP A 31 -0.69 -3.78 -0.25
C ASP A 31 -1.71 -2.70 0.14
N ALA A 32 -1.26 -1.46 0.19
CA ALA A 32 -2.07 -0.33 0.65
C ALA A 32 -2.95 0.29 -0.46
N HIS A 33 -3.06 -0.35 -1.62
CA HIS A 33 -3.90 0.13 -2.72
C HIS A 33 -4.42 -1.03 -3.56
N LEU A 34 -5.44 -1.71 -3.05
CA LEU A 34 -6.04 -2.87 -3.73
C LEU A 34 -7.50 -2.59 -4.11
N HIS A 35 -7.85 -2.94 -5.36
CA HIS A 35 -9.23 -2.95 -5.85
C HIS A 35 -9.68 -4.38 -6.17
N TYR A 36 -10.74 -4.83 -5.51
CA TYR A 36 -11.44 -6.05 -5.86
C TYR A 36 -12.80 -5.72 -6.50
N ASN A 37 -12.73 -5.07 -7.68
CA ASN A 37 -13.91 -4.58 -8.38
C ASN A 37 -14.82 -5.71 -8.84
N GLN A 38 -16.15 -5.46 -8.76
CA GLN A 38 -17.20 -6.42 -9.08
C GLN A 38 -17.85 -6.18 -10.47
N GLU A 39 -17.33 -5.22 -11.25
CA GLU A 39 -17.89 -4.83 -12.54
C GLU A 39 -17.05 -5.31 -13.73
N PRO A 40 -17.65 -6.01 -14.70
CA PRO A 40 -18.99 -6.61 -14.69
C PRO A 40 -19.07 -7.83 -13.75
N ARG A 41 -17.95 -8.38 -13.37
CA ARG A 41 -17.71 -9.44 -12.40
C ARG A 41 -16.24 -9.39 -11.97
N PRO A 42 -15.87 -9.94 -10.80
CA PRO A 42 -14.46 -10.03 -10.42
C PRO A 42 -13.69 -10.89 -11.43
N LEU A 43 -12.44 -10.50 -11.73
CA LEU A 43 -11.56 -11.27 -12.61
C LEU A 43 -11.21 -12.63 -11.99
N TYR A 44 -10.92 -12.62 -10.69
CA TYR A 44 -10.53 -13.78 -9.91
C TYR A 44 -11.52 -14.06 -8.79
N SER A 45 -11.74 -15.33 -8.48
CA SER A 45 -12.43 -15.76 -7.27
C SER A 45 -11.63 -15.39 -6.02
N LEU A 46 -12.26 -15.39 -4.86
CA LEU A 46 -11.59 -15.15 -3.58
C LEU A 46 -10.43 -16.13 -3.32
N ASN A 47 -10.57 -17.40 -3.72
CA ASN A 47 -9.51 -18.39 -3.56
C ASN A 47 -8.29 -18.07 -4.43
N GLU A 48 -8.50 -17.70 -5.69
CA GLU A 48 -7.42 -17.28 -6.58
C GLU A 48 -6.72 -16.01 -6.07
N VAL A 49 -7.49 -15.03 -5.56
CA VAL A 49 -6.93 -13.82 -4.94
C VAL A 49 -6.11 -14.17 -3.71
N ARG A 50 -6.58 -15.09 -2.86
CA ARG A 50 -5.83 -15.58 -1.69
C ARG A 50 -4.50 -16.22 -2.09
N ASP A 51 -4.50 -17.03 -3.15
CA ASP A 51 -3.29 -17.67 -3.66
C ASP A 51 -2.32 -16.64 -4.26
N ILE A 52 -2.83 -15.59 -4.93
CA ILE A 52 -2.02 -14.44 -5.38
C ILE A 52 -1.34 -13.77 -4.19
N PHE A 53 -2.06 -13.50 -3.10
CA PHE A 53 -1.48 -12.86 -1.91
C PHE A 53 -0.42 -13.75 -1.26
N ARG A 54 -0.71 -15.03 -1.06
CA ARG A 54 0.23 -15.98 -0.44
C ARG A 54 1.55 -16.09 -1.21
N ARG A 55 1.49 -16.31 -2.53
CA ARG A 55 2.71 -16.44 -3.35
C ARG A 55 3.50 -15.13 -3.43
N ASN A 56 2.87 -13.99 -3.17
CA ASN A 56 3.53 -12.68 -3.12
C ASN A 56 3.93 -12.24 -1.71
N GLY A 57 3.65 -13.02 -0.66
CA GLY A 57 3.96 -12.65 0.72
C GLY A 57 3.24 -11.38 1.16
N ILE A 58 1.98 -11.23 0.73
CA ILE A 58 1.10 -10.14 1.15
C ILE A 58 0.44 -10.57 2.45
N THR A 59 0.66 -9.79 3.51
CA THR A 59 0.14 -10.06 4.86
C THR A 59 -0.93 -9.08 5.30
N GLY A 60 -1.20 -8.06 4.48
CA GLY A 60 -2.27 -7.10 4.72
C GLY A 60 -2.63 -6.31 3.46
N ILE A 61 -3.83 -5.78 3.42
CA ILE A 61 -4.36 -5.00 2.31
C ILE A 61 -5.21 -3.82 2.80
N ILE A 62 -5.15 -2.67 2.11
CA ILE A 62 -6.28 -1.73 2.09
C ILE A 62 -7.21 -2.19 0.99
N ALA A 63 -8.39 -2.66 1.36
CA ALA A 63 -9.35 -3.21 0.44
C ALA A 63 -10.38 -2.17 0.01
N THR A 64 -10.52 -1.97 -1.28
CA THR A 64 -11.59 -1.19 -1.89
C THR A 64 -12.24 -1.95 -3.04
N SER A 65 -13.48 -1.64 -3.35
CA SER A 65 -14.14 -2.18 -4.54
C SER A 65 -15.26 -1.29 -5.05
N ARG A 66 -15.60 -1.44 -6.29
CA ARG A 66 -16.72 -0.80 -6.94
C ARG A 66 -17.66 -1.87 -7.53
N PRO A 67 -18.90 -1.96 -7.02
CA PRO A 67 -19.39 -1.39 -5.75
C PRO A 67 -18.68 -2.00 -4.53
N ASN A 68 -18.96 -1.49 -3.32
CA ASN A 68 -18.32 -1.93 -2.07
C ASN A 68 -18.52 -3.43 -1.72
N LYS A 69 -19.36 -4.15 -2.46
CA LYS A 69 -19.60 -5.59 -2.31
C LYS A 69 -18.31 -6.41 -2.28
N GLY A 70 -17.33 -6.12 -3.16
CA GLY A 70 -16.06 -6.84 -3.17
C GLY A 70 -15.24 -6.61 -1.90
N THR A 71 -15.32 -5.40 -1.32
CA THR A 71 -14.71 -5.12 -0.01
C THR A 71 -15.37 -5.95 1.08
N HIS A 72 -16.72 -6.10 1.05
CA HIS A 72 -17.45 -6.96 1.99
C HIS A 72 -17.01 -8.42 1.87
N GLU A 73 -16.90 -8.94 0.65
CA GLU A 73 -16.47 -10.32 0.39
C GLU A 73 -15.07 -10.60 0.94
N LEU A 74 -14.12 -9.65 0.76
CA LEU A 74 -12.77 -9.77 1.33
C LEU A 74 -12.79 -9.74 2.87
N MET A 75 -13.64 -8.93 3.49
CA MET A 75 -13.81 -8.89 4.94
C MET A 75 -14.43 -10.17 5.49
N ASP A 76 -15.43 -10.70 4.80
CA ASP A 76 -16.19 -11.91 5.21
C ASP A 76 -15.38 -13.20 5.03
N ALA A 77 -14.35 -13.18 4.16
CA ALA A 77 -13.43 -14.30 3.93
C ALA A 77 -12.64 -14.70 5.19
N LYS A 78 -12.41 -13.76 6.12
CA LYS A 78 -11.77 -13.98 7.45
C LYS A 78 -10.50 -14.83 7.40
N TRP A 79 -9.64 -14.58 6.39
CA TRP A 79 -8.37 -15.31 6.26
C TRP A 79 -7.43 -14.96 7.42
N PRO A 80 -6.99 -15.95 8.23
CA PRO A 80 -6.20 -15.66 9.42
C PRO A 80 -4.82 -15.07 9.11
N GLU A 81 -4.27 -15.37 7.93
CA GLU A 81 -2.97 -14.89 7.48
C GLU A 81 -3.00 -13.50 6.83
N LEU A 82 -4.18 -12.91 6.60
CA LEU A 82 -4.32 -11.62 5.92
C LEU A 82 -5.08 -10.61 6.79
N ARG A 83 -4.49 -9.45 6.93
CA ARG A 83 -5.16 -8.29 7.55
C ARG A 83 -5.88 -7.48 6.49
N VAL A 84 -7.19 -7.40 6.57
CA VAL A 84 -8.00 -6.59 5.66
C VAL A 84 -8.37 -5.28 6.37
N VAL A 85 -7.96 -4.17 5.78
CA VAL A 85 -8.34 -2.82 6.20
C VAL A 85 -9.32 -2.26 5.17
N PRO A 86 -10.62 -2.28 5.44
CA PRO A 86 -11.63 -1.87 4.47
C PRO A 86 -11.75 -0.35 4.38
N PHE A 87 -11.78 0.16 3.15
CA PHE A 87 -12.07 1.55 2.83
C PHE A 87 -13.36 1.63 2.01
N ILE A 88 -14.18 2.65 2.26
CA ILE A 88 -15.42 2.92 1.54
C ILE A 88 -15.07 3.52 0.19
N ARG A 89 -15.32 2.81 -0.91
CA ARG A 89 -15.23 3.41 -2.25
C ARG A 89 -16.47 4.28 -2.49
N PRO A 90 -16.34 5.59 -2.76
CA PRO A 90 -17.49 6.46 -2.97
C PRO A 90 -18.05 6.34 -4.40
N TYR A 91 -18.14 5.12 -4.93
CA TYR A 91 -18.62 4.81 -6.27
C TYR A 91 -19.56 3.62 -6.25
N ARG A 92 -20.72 3.78 -6.90
CA ARG A 92 -21.67 2.70 -7.20
C ARG A 92 -21.29 1.97 -8.48
N VAL A 93 -20.90 2.79 -9.49
CA VAL A 93 -20.54 2.38 -10.85
C VAL A 93 -19.35 3.21 -11.36
N ARG A 94 -18.74 2.78 -12.49
CA ARG A 94 -17.55 3.43 -13.04
C ARG A 94 -17.74 4.92 -13.37
N SER A 95 -18.92 5.32 -13.84
CA SER A 95 -19.20 6.73 -14.17
C SER A 95 -19.16 7.67 -12.96
N ASP A 96 -19.37 7.16 -11.74
CA ASP A 96 -19.29 7.97 -10.53
C ASP A 96 -17.90 8.58 -10.32
N ILE A 97 -16.83 8.01 -10.88
CA ILE A 97 -15.46 8.55 -10.82
C ILE A 97 -15.38 10.02 -11.22
N GLN A 98 -16.17 10.42 -12.23
CA GLN A 98 -16.16 11.77 -12.81
C GLN A 98 -17.12 12.75 -12.11
N THR A 99 -18.05 12.26 -11.30
CA THR A 99 -19.21 13.05 -10.83
C THR A 99 -19.50 12.96 -9.35
N TRP A 100 -18.88 12.01 -8.63
CA TRP A 100 -19.19 11.69 -7.24
C TRP A 100 -19.23 12.91 -6.31
N PHE A 101 -18.33 13.87 -6.53
CA PHE A 101 -18.14 15.06 -5.69
C PHE A 101 -19.28 16.09 -5.81
N ASN A 102 -20.26 15.85 -6.70
CA ASN A 102 -21.47 16.65 -6.88
C ASN A 102 -22.77 15.85 -6.67
N ASP A 103 -22.69 14.55 -6.36
CA ASP A 103 -23.87 13.70 -6.16
C ASP A 103 -24.14 13.42 -4.67
N GLN A 104 -25.17 14.06 -4.11
CA GLN A 104 -25.55 13.88 -2.70
C GLN A 104 -25.84 12.43 -2.32
N LYS A 105 -26.27 11.58 -3.26
CA LYS A 105 -26.50 10.16 -3.02
C LYS A 105 -25.20 9.40 -2.66
N ILE A 106 -24.05 9.92 -3.08
CA ILE A 106 -22.75 9.37 -2.70
C ILE A 106 -22.47 9.59 -1.22
N PHE A 107 -22.87 10.72 -0.65
CA PHE A 107 -22.72 10.93 0.79
C PHE A 107 -23.62 9.99 1.60
N GLU A 108 -24.83 9.72 1.13
CA GLU A 108 -25.72 8.73 1.76
C GLU A 108 -25.11 7.32 1.66
N LEU A 109 -24.51 6.96 0.51
CA LEU A 109 -23.75 5.72 0.36
C LEU A 109 -22.61 5.61 1.40
N ILE A 110 -21.80 6.66 1.54
CA ILE A 110 -20.70 6.68 2.52
C ILE A 110 -21.22 6.46 3.94
N LYS A 111 -22.30 7.13 4.33
CA LYS A 111 -22.91 6.97 5.66
C LYS A 111 -23.44 5.56 5.87
N SER A 112 -24.13 5.02 4.87
CA SER A 112 -24.69 3.66 4.88
C SER A 112 -23.61 2.59 5.03
N GLU A 113 -22.51 2.73 4.26
CA GLU A 113 -21.38 1.81 4.38
C GLU A 113 -20.69 1.95 5.73
N TYR A 114 -20.44 3.18 6.19
CA TYR A 114 -19.84 3.42 7.51
C TYR A 114 -20.63 2.79 8.66
N ALA A 115 -21.94 2.74 8.56
CA ALA A 115 -22.80 2.12 9.58
C ALA A 115 -22.54 0.61 9.81
N ARG A 116 -21.79 -0.06 8.92
CA ARG A 116 -21.32 -1.45 9.12
C ARG A 116 -20.27 -1.57 10.23
N GLY A 117 -19.66 -0.46 10.67
CA GLY A 117 -18.84 -0.39 11.89
C GLY A 117 -17.38 -0.84 11.76
N TYR A 118 -16.91 -1.28 10.60
CA TYR A 118 -15.54 -1.78 10.43
C TYR A 118 -14.64 -0.94 9.54
N TYR A 119 -15.16 0.02 8.78
CA TYR A 119 -14.39 0.83 7.85
C TYR A 119 -13.37 1.74 8.55
N ARG A 120 -12.19 1.88 7.93
CA ARG A 120 -11.07 2.66 8.44
C ARG A 120 -10.75 3.89 7.59
N GLY A 121 -11.39 4.02 6.43
CA GLY A 121 -11.18 5.15 5.54
C GLY A 121 -12.21 5.24 4.44
N ILE A 122 -12.09 6.30 3.64
CA ILE A 122 -12.90 6.59 2.46
C ILE A 122 -11.96 6.75 1.26
N GLY A 123 -12.21 6.03 0.17
CA GLY A 123 -11.39 6.05 -1.04
C GLY A 123 -11.07 4.64 -1.54
N GLU A 124 -10.27 4.46 -2.56
CA GLU A 124 -9.72 5.56 -3.36
C GLU A 124 -10.84 6.38 -4.01
N PHE A 125 -10.68 7.71 -4.03
CA PHE A 125 -11.51 8.60 -4.83
C PHE A 125 -10.66 9.56 -5.67
N HIS A 126 -11.17 9.92 -6.84
CA HIS A 126 -10.51 10.85 -7.78
C HIS A 126 -11.06 12.25 -7.59
N ILE A 127 -10.20 13.24 -7.43
CA ILE A 127 -10.57 14.65 -7.32
C ILE A 127 -9.41 15.52 -7.80
N TYR A 128 -9.69 16.57 -8.58
CA TYR A 128 -8.67 17.41 -9.16
C TYR A 128 -9.00 18.89 -9.01
N GLY A 129 -7.99 19.69 -8.74
CA GLY A 129 -8.05 21.13 -8.66
C GLY A 129 -9.23 21.63 -7.84
N LYS A 130 -9.94 22.64 -8.37
CA LYS A 130 -11.06 23.31 -7.68
C LYS A 130 -12.27 22.41 -7.41
N SER A 131 -12.39 21.23 -8.04
CA SER A 131 -13.47 20.30 -7.71
C SER A 131 -13.42 19.86 -6.25
N ALA A 132 -12.24 19.87 -5.63
CA ALA A 132 -12.07 19.63 -4.20
C ALA A 132 -12.75 20.65 -3.28
N GLN A 133 -13.21 21.79 -3.82
CA GLN A 133 -13.96 22.83 -3.07
C GLN A 133 -15.46 22.54 -2.99
N SER A 134 -15.96 21.46 -3.64
CA SER A 134 -17.40 21.18 -3.62
C SER A 134 -17.91 20.97 -2.19
N GLU A 135 -19.15 21.35 -1.92
CA GLU A 135 -19.76 21.19 -0.59
C GLU A 135 -19.84 19.72 -0.17
N LEU A 136 -20.00 18.82 -1.13
CA LEU A 136 -19.99 17.38 -0.84
C LEU A 136 -18.62 16.91 -0.37
N VAL A 137 -17.53 17.34 -1.03
CA VAL A 137 -16.15 16.99 -0.64
C VAL A 137 -15.85 17.52 0.75
N LYS A 138 -16.21 18.77 1.06
CA LYS A 138 -16.05 19.33 2.41
C LYS A 138 -16.75 18.48 3.46
N ARG A 139 -17.99 18.09 3.20
CA ARG A 139 -18.76 17.19 4.11
C ARG A 139 -18.10 15.83 4.27
N VAL A 140 -17.51 15.27 3.21
CA VAL A 140 -16.76 13.98 3.28
C VAL A 140 -15.50 14.15 4.11
N VAL A 141 -14.77 15.25 3.97
CA VAL A 141 -13.58 15.55 4.79
C VAL A 141 -13.96 15.66 6.26
N ASP A 142 -14.98 16.46 6.59
CA ASP A 142 -15.43 16.64 7.99
C ASP A 142 -15.95 15.34 8.58
N PHE A 143 -16.71 14.56 7.81
CA PHE A 143 -17.16 13.23 8.21
C PHE A 143 -15.99 12.29 8.53
N ALA A 144 -14.92 12.33 7.72
CA ALA A 144 -13.73 11.53 7.94
C ALA A 144 -12.99 11.97 9.21
N VAL A 145 -12.82 13.28 9.43
CA VAL A 145 -12.16 13.82 10.62
C VAL A 145 -12.92 13.47 11.90
N GLU A 146 -14.25 13.70 11.93
CA GLU A 146 -15.11 13.40 13.08
C GLU A 146 -15.06 11.91 13.50
N ARG A 147 -14.86 11.02 12.54
CA ARG A 147 -14.87 9.57 12.73
C ARG A 147 -13.49 8.95 12.72
N ASN A 148 -12.45 9.78 12.70
CA ASN A 148 -11.06 9.36 12.69
C ASN A 148 -10.71 8.43 11.51
N LEU A 149 -11.34 8.64 10.34
CA LEU A 149 -11.10 7.88 9.11
C LEU A 149 -9.96 8.51 8.30
N PHE A 150 -9.27 7.67 7.52
CA PHE A 150 -8.34 8.14 6.50
C PHE A 150 -9.09 8.48 5.20
N LEU A 151 -8.57 9.44 4.44
CA LEU A 151 -8.93 9.61 3.03
C LEU A 151 -7.83 8.98 2.16
N HIS A 152 -8.20 8.15 1.19
CA HIS A 152 -7.30 7.68 0.15
C HIS A 152 -7.62 8.46 -1.12
N ALA A 153 -6.81 9.50 -1.38
CA ALA A 153 -7.10 10.50 -2.39
C ALA A 153 -6.21 10.36 -3.62
N HIS A 154 -6.81 10.05 -4.76
CA HIS A 154 -6.20 10.16 -6.07
C HIS A 154 -6.41 11.59 -6.58
N CYS A 155 -5.45 12.45 -6.33
CA CYS A 155 -5.59 13.87 -6.58
C CYS A 155 -4.28 14.53 -6.99
N ASP A 156 -4.39 15.66 -7.68
CA ASP A 156 -3.28 16.57 -7.90
C ASP A 156 -2.93 17.35 -6.61
N GLU A 157 -1.83 18.08 -6.64
CA GLU A 157 -1.36 18.87 -5.49
C GLU A 157 -2.36 19.99 -5.14
N GLU A 158 -3.00 20.64 -6.13
CA GLU A 158 -3.98 21.70 -5.87
C GLU A 158 -5.14 21.15 -5.04
N ALA A 159 -5.72 20.04 -5.44
CA ALA A 159 -6.80 19.39 -4.71
C ALA A 159 -6.35 18.94 -3.31
N LEU A 160 -5.15 18.33 -3.18
CA LEU A 160 -4.57 17.93 -1.89
C LEU A 160 -4.52 19.13 -0.92
N LEU A 161 -4.00 20.26 -1.36
CA LEU A 161 -3.89 21.47 -0.55
C LEU A 161 -5.26 22.07 -0.21
N ILE A 162 -6.25 21.93 -1.09
CA ILE A 162 -7.63 22.37 -0.81
C ILE A 162 -8.23 21.51 0.32
N LEU A 163 -8.03 20.18 0.30
CA LEU A 163 -8.52 19.30 1.36
C LEU A 163 -7.92 19.69 2.73
N PHE A 164 -6.61 19.93 2.79
CA PHE A 164 -5.94 20.35 4.03
C PHE A 164 -6.35 21.76 4.49
N ARG A 165 -6.53 22.70 3.56
CA ARG A 165 -7.03 24.04 3.91
C ARG A 165 -8.46 24.02 4.46
N HIS A 166 -9.30 23.09 3.97
CA HIS A 166 -10.66 22.94 4.51
C HIS A 166 -10.62 22.39 5.94
N ASN A 167 -9.85 21.35 6.19
CA ASN A 167 -9.72 20.79 7.54
C ASN A 167 -8.29 20.22 7.77
N PRO A 168 -7.42 20.95 8.51
CA PRO A 168 -6.04 20.54 8.70
C PRO A 168 -5.86 19.27 9.55
N LYS A 169 -6.94 18.74 10.17
CA LYS A 169 -6.93 17.49 10.93
C LYS A 169 -7.18 16.26 10.05
N VAL A 170 -7.48 16.45 8.77
CA VAL A 170 -7.72 15.33 7.84
C VAL A 170 -6.46 14.47 7.69
N LYS A 171 -6.64 13.16 7.67
CA LYS A 171 -5.55 12.19 7.43
C LYS A 171 -5.65 11.67 6.01
N ILE A 172 -4.60 11.90 5.19
CA ILE A 172 -4.61 11.58 3.77
C ILE A 172 -3.52 10.56 3.43
N ILE A 173 -3.90 9.48 2.77
CA ILE A 173 -3.04 8.62 1.97
C ILE A 173 -3.14 9.13 0.54
N TRP A 174 -2.06 9.73 0.04
CA TRP A 174 -2.02 10.33 -1.29
C TRP A 174 -1.67 9.27 -2.32
N ALA A 175 -2.66 8.82 -3.07
CA ALA A 175 -2.47 7.81 -4.11
C ALA A 175 -1.42 8.29 -5.12
N HIS A 176 -0.53 7.36 -5.51
CA HIS A 176 0.56 7.59 -6.47
C HIS A 176 1.53 8.72 -6.06
N THR A 177 1.46 9.19 -4.82
CA THR A 177 2.27 10.31 -4.31
C THR A 177 2.30 11.48 -5.32
N GLY A 178 1.12 11.83 -5.88
CA GLY A 178 0.95 12.91 -6.85
C GLY A 178 1.58 12.65 -8.23
N PHE A 179 1.80 11.38 -8.62
CA PHE A 179 2.34 10.94 -9.92
C PHE A 179 3.68 11.55 -10.29
N SER A 180 3.71 12.78 -10.80
CA SER A 180 4.90 13.47 -11.33
C SER A 180 5.43 14.59 -10.43
N VAL A 181 4.84 14.81 -9.26
CA VAL A 181 5.35 15.80 -8.29
C VAL A 181 6.80 15.45 -7.91
N SER A 182 7.69 16.44 -7.94
CA SER A 182 9.12 16.18 -7.68
C SER A 182 9.36 15.64 -6.26
N PRO A 183 10.38 14.80 -6.05
CA PRO A 183 10.73 14.32 -4.71
C PRO A 183 10.99 15.44 -3.69
N ALA A 184 11.58 16.56 -4.14
CA ALA A 184 11.78 17.74 -3.31
C ALA A 184 10.46 18.35 -2.84
N ARG A 185 9.47 18.48 -3.76
CA ARG A 185 8.15 19.00 -3.40
C ARG A 185 7.37 18.04 -2.50
N VAL A 186 7.50 16.73 -2.70
CA VAL A 186 6.92 15.71 -1.79
C VAL A 186 7.48 15.89 -0.37
N ALA A 187 8.80 16.15 -0.24
CA ALA A 187 9.42 16.40 1.06
C ALA A 187 8.82 17.62 1.76
N GLU A 188 8.66 18.75 1.03
CA GLU A 188 8.03 19.96 1.55
C GLU A 188 6.60 19.68 2.04
N LEU A 189 5.79 18.97 1.25
CA LEU A 189 4.42 18.62 1.61
C LEU A 189 4.36 17.71 2.86
N PHE A 190 5.32 16.80 3.02
CA PHE A 190 5.41 15.98 4.23
C PHE A 190 5.79 16.79 5.47
N ASP A 191 6.63 17.82 5.34
CA ASP A 191 6.96 18.74 6.42
C ASP A 191 5.76 19.64 6.77
N GLU A 192 5.09 20.22 5.74
CA GLU A 192 3.91 21.08 5.90
C GLU A 192 2.74 20.33 6.57
N HIS A 193 2.56 19.03 6.27
CA HIS A 193 1.47 18.19 6.76
C HIS A 193 1.98 17.03 7.61
N SER A 194 2.91 17.32 8.51
CA SER A 194 3.52 16.32 9.38
C SER A 194 2.48 15.58 10.23
N GLY A 195 2.49 14.23 10.15
CA GLY A 195 1.54 13.37 10.88
C GLY A 195 0.16 13.25 10.25
N ALA A 196 -0.09 13.87 9.10
CA ALA A 196 -1.39 13.87 8.43
C ALA A 196 -1.35 13.39 6.96
N LEU A 197 -0.16 13.34 6.35
CA LEU A 197 0.04 12.95 4.95
C LEU A 197 0.97 11.74 4.84
N TRP A 198 0.55 10.74 4.03
CA TRP A 198 1.33 9.57 3.62
C TRP A 198 1.27 9.43 2.11
N GLY A 199 2.38 9.03 1.47
CA GLY A 199 2.45 8.76 0.04
C GLY A 199 2.28 7.27 -0.25
N GLU A 200 1.38 6.92 -1.16
CA GLU A 200 1.25 5.58 -1.69
C GLU A 200 1.93 5.50 -3.06
N LEU A 201 2.63 4.40 -3.36
CA LEU A 201 3.65 4.34 -4.42
C LEU A 201 3.22 3.57 -5.68
N SER A 202 1.98 3.10 -5.81
CA SER A 202 1.54 2.50 -7.07
C SER A 202 1.59 3.52 -8.21
N TYR A 203 1.92 3.08 -9.42
CA TYR A 203 2.11 3.94 -10.60
C TYR A 203 3.05 5.15 -10.42
N ARG A 204 3.79 5.22 -9.31
CA ARG A 204 4.69 6.34 -9.07
C ARG A 204 5.96 6.19 -9.92
N GLY A 205 6.07 7.00 -10.97
CA GLY A 205 7.24 7.05 -11.83
C GLY A 205 8.47 7.68 -11.15
N GLY A 206 9.66 7.39 -11.70
CA GLY A 206 10.91 8.02 -11.29
C GLY A 206 11.54 7.49 -10.00
N ILE A 207 10.91 6.53 -9.32
CA ILE A 207 11.51 5.86 -8.13
C ILE A 207 12.78 5.14 -8.55
N THR A 208 12.73 4.44 -9.68
CA THR A 208 13.89 3.75 -10.26
C THR A 208 14.27 4.36 -11.61
N GLY A 209 15.57 4.31 -11.92
CA GLY A 209 16.11 4.63 -13.24
C GLY A 209 15.87 3.53 -14.27
N GLY A 210 16.37 3.74 -15.50
CA GLY A 210 16.27 2.74 -16.58
C GLY A 210 17.02 1.43 -16.31
N ASP A 211 17.93 1.42 -15.35
CA ASP A 211 18.64 0.23 -14.85
C ASP A 211 17.88 -0.52 -13.75
N GLY A 212 16.71 -0.02 -13.36
CA GLY A 212 15.85 -0.58 -12.31
C GLY A 212 16.36 -0.33 -10.88
N LYS A 213 17.38 0.51 -10.68
CA LYS A 213 17.88 0.90 -9.36
C LYS A 213 17.24 2.18 -8.86
N LEU A 214 17.21 2.36 -7.54
CA LEU A 214 16.74 3.59 -6.92
C LEU A 214 17.50 4.80 -7.45
N THR A 215 16.76 5.83 -7.87
CA THR A 215 17.35 7.14 -8.18
C THR A 215 17.87 7.82 -6.90
N SER A 216 18.86 8.71 -7.03
CA SER A 216 19.43 9.46 -5.90
C SER A 216 18.36 10.25 -5.13
N ASP A 217 17.45 10.89 -5.86
CA ASP A 217 16.42 11.74 -5.27
C ASP A 217 15.43 10.93 -4.42
N TRP A 218 14.99 9.77 -4.92
CA TRP A 218 14.11 8.88 -4.15
C TRP A 218 14.83 8.19 -3.00
N ARG A 219 16.12 7.84 -3.18
CA ARG A 219 16.93 7.31 -2.08
C ARG A 219 17.02 8.31 -0.93
N ASN A 220 17.28 9.58 -1.23
CA ASN A 220 17.33 10.65 -0.24
C ASN A 220 15.97 10.91 0.41
N LEU A 221 14.90 10.88 -0.38
CA LEU A 221 13.54 11.05 0.14
C LEU A 221 13.15 9.91 1.08
N PHE A 222 13.42 8.65 0.72
CA PHE A 222 13.18 7.50 1.60
C PHE A 222 14.05 7.52 2.85
N ALA A 223 15.30 7.96 2.76
CA ALA A 223 16.19 8.11 3.92
C ALA A 223 15.60 9.05 4.98
N ARG A 224 14.94 10.14 4.55
CA ARG A 224 14.33 11.13 5.44
C ARG A 224 12.93 10.75 5.89
N TYR A 225 12.11 10.14 5.01
CA TYR A 225 10.68 9.93 5.21
C TYR A 225 10.26 8.47 5.03
N SER A 226 11.13 7.50 5.34
CA SER A 226 10.76 6.07 5.24
C SER A 226 9.51 5.69 6.02
N ASP A 227 9.10 6.49 7.00
CA ASP A 227 7.91 6.31 7.83
C ASP A 227 6.61 6.87 7.21
N ARG A 228 6.69 7.43 6.00
CA ARG A 228 5.58 8.10 5.30
C ARG A 228 5.10 7.38 4.05
N PHE A 229 5.78 6.33 3.60
CA PHE A 229 5.43 5.66 2.35
C PHE A 229 4.75 4.33 2.56
N LEU A 230 3.85 4.01 1.63
CA LEU A 230 3.08 2.77 1.55
C LEU A 230 3.22 2.19 0.14
N LEU A 231 3.27 0.87 0.01
CA LEU A 231 3.24 0.18 -1.29
C LEU A 231 1.80 -0.13 -1.69
N GLY A 232 1.55 -0.18 -2.99
CA GLY A 232 0.24 -0.57 -3.51
C GLY A 232 0.31 -1.24 -4.88
N SER A 233 -0.65 -2.11 -5.16
CA SER A 233 -0.81 -2.76 -6.47
C SER A 233 -1.65 -1.93 -7.43
N ASP A 234 -2.66 -1.25 -6.92
CA ASP A 234 -3.68 -0.52 -7.67
C ASP A 234 -4.34 -1.40 -8.76
N THR A 235 -5.00 -2.45 -8.34
CA THR A 235 -5.65 -3.46 -9.20
C THR A 235 -7.00 -3.00 -9.75
N TRP A 236 -7.08 -1.76 -10.27
CA TRP A 236 -8.32 -1.18 -10.77
C TRP A 236 -8.80 -1.76 -12.11
N ILE A 237 -7.89 -2.42 -12.87
CA ILE A 237 -8.13 -3.13 -14.13
C ILE A 237 -7.47 -4.51 -14.13
N ASN A 238 -7.88 -5.38 -15.06
CA ASN A 238 -7.40 -6.76 -15.16
C ASN A 238 -5.90 -6.87 -15.39
N GLU A 239 -5.34 -5.96 -16.20
CA GLU A 239 -3.91 -5.91 -16.52
C GLU A 239 -3.05 -5.75 -15.26
N ARG A 240 -3.53 -5.04 -14.26
CA ARG A 240 -2.84 -4.90 -12.97
C ARG A 240 -2.85 -6.19 -12.15
N TRP A 241 -3.93 -6.96 -12.24
CA TRP A 241 -3.97 -8.29 -11.65
C TRP A 241 -3.01 -9.25 -12.35
N PHE A 242 -2.91 -9.21 -13.69
CA PHE A 242 -1.93 -10.01 -14.44
C PHE A 242 -0.49 -9.62 -14.08
N ALA A 243 -0.23 -8.35 -13.83
CA ALA A 243 1.08 -7.83 -13.46
C ALA A 243 1.40 -7.93 -11.96
N TYR A 244 0.50 -8.45 -11.13
CA TYR A 244 0.61 -8.40 -9.66
C TYR A 244 1.95 -8.94 -9.14
N ASP A 245 2.36 -10.12 -9.62
CA ASP A 245 3.62 -10.76 -9.24
C ASP A 245 4.84 -9.90 -9.64
N THR A 246 4.79 -9.28 -10.82
CA THR A 246 5.86 -8.40 -11.33
C THR A 246 5.96 -7.13 -10.50
N ILE A 247 4.84 -6.49 -10.17
CA ILE A 247 4.78 -5.27 -9.34
C ILE A 247 5.51 -5.50 -8.02
N PHE A 248 5.16 -6.54 -7.30
CA PHE A 248 5.77 -6.80 -5.98
C PHE A 248 7.20 -7.36 -6.07
N LYS A 249 7.57 -7.99 -7.17
CA LYS A 249 8.97 -8.33 -7.45
C LYS A 249 9.82 -7.07 -7.66
N GLU A 250 9.31 -6.08 -8.39
CA GLU A 250 9.99 -4.79 -8.61
C GLU A 250 10.13 -4.01 -7.31
N TYR A 251 9.09 -3.95 -6.48
CA TYR A 251 9.18 -3.33 -5.16
C TYR A 251 10.28 -3.96 -4.31
N ARG A 252 10.35 -5.30 -4.25
CA ARG A 252 11.40 -5.99 -3.49
C ARG A 252 12.80 -5.71 -4.01
N ARG A 253 12.95 -5.52 -5.33
CA ARG A 253 14.26 -5.23 -5.93
C ARG A 253 14.84 -3.92 -5.37
N TRP A 254 14.09 -2.83 -5.42
CA TRP A 254 14.60 -1.56 -4.94
C TRP A 254 14.53 -1.42 -3.41
N LEU A 255 13.61 -2.09 -2.72
CA LEU A 255 13.63 -2.16 -1.26
C LEU A 255 14.92 -2.78 -0.73
N ALA A 256 15.48 -3.76 -1.43
CA ALA A 256 16.76 -4.39 -1.07
C ALA A 256 17.97 -3.43 -1.15
N GLU A 257 17.82 -2.27 -1.78
CA GLU A 257 18.84 -1.22 -1.82
C GLU A 257 18.78 -0.25 -0.62
N LEU A 258 17.74 -0.34 0.20
CA LEU A 258 17.56 0.48 1.40
C LEU A 258 18.10 -0.24 2.64
N PRO A 259 18.46 0.52 3.71
CA PRO A 259 18.64 -0.07 5.04
C PRO A 259 17.42 -0.91 5.44
N ALA A 260 17.67 -2.05 6.09
CA ALA A 260 16.63 -3.06 6.38
C ALA A 260 15.43 -2.50 7.15
N ASP A 261 15.66 -1.58 8.09
CA ASP A 261 14.63 -0.93 8.87
C ASP A 261 13.76 0.02 8.03
N GLN A 262 14.35 0.74 7.06
CA GLN A 262 13.62 1.60 6.12
C GLN A 262 12.79 0.75 5.16
N ALA A 263 13.38 -0.27 4.56
CA ALA A 263 12.70 -1.23 3.69
C ALA A 263 11.49 -1.84 4.41
N GLN A 264 11.66 -2.26 5.66
CA GLN A 264 10.60 -2.86 6.46
C GLN A 264 9.47 -1.86 6.79
N ARG A 265 9.82 -0.59 7.10
CA ARG A 265 8.80 0.45 7.31
C ARG A 265 7.94 0.64 6.08
N ILE A 266 8.54 0.80 4.90
CA ILE A 266 7.85 1.02 3.63
C ILE A 266 7.05 -0.22 3.22
N ALA A 267 7.62 -1.41 3.35
CA ALA A 267 6.99 -2.65 2.89
C ALA A 267 5.69 -2.98 3.63
N SER A 268 5.66 -2.82 4.95
CA SER A 268 4.48 -3.15 5.77
C SER A 268 4.37 -2.35 7.08
N GLY A 269 5.49 -1.95 7.66
CA GLY A 269 5.53 -1.37 9.01
C GLY A 269 4.68 -0.11 9.16
N ASN A 270 4.67 0.76 8.14
CA ASN A 270 3.88 1.99 8.17
C ASN A 270 2.37 1.69 8.16
N ALA A 271 1.91 0.78 7.28
CA ALA A 271 0.51 0.39 7.24
C ALA A 271 0.08 -0.24 8.57
N LEU A 272 0.88 -1.17 9.11
CA LEU A 272 0.58 -1.78 10.41
C LEU A 272 0.45 -0.73 11.52
N ARG A 273 1.36 0.25 11.58
CA ARG A 273 1.33 1.34 12.55
C ARG A 273 0.09 2.22 12.37
N LEU A 274 -0.23 2.63 11.13
CA LEU A 274 -1.35 3.52 10.85
C LEU A 274 -2.69 2.94 11.30
N PHE A 275 -2.86 1.64 11.14
CA PHE A 275 -4.11 0.96 11.45
C PHE A 275 -4.11 0.25 12.82
N GLY A 276 -3.03 0.39 13.61
CA GLY A 276 -2.91 -0.22 14.94
C GLY A 276 -2.87 -1.75 14.89
N LEU A 277 -2.29 -2.32 13.81
CA LEU A 277 -2.17 -3.76 13.60
C LEU A 277 -0.83 -4.27 14.11
N ARG A 278 -0.78 -5.54 14.57
CA ARG A 278 0.46 -6.20 14.99
C ARG A 278 1.03 -7.02 13.83
N ARG A 279 2.35 -7.19 13.80
CA ARG A 279 2.98 -8.24 12.99
C ARG A 279 2.47 -9.62 13.44
N GLN A 280 2.32 -10.54 12.50
CA GLN A 280 2.05 -11.95 12.82
C GLN A 280 3.33 -12.65 13.22
#